data_798e2c6c658c551c0e42ac9b4d70bdcf
#
_entry.id   798e2c6c658c551c0e42ac9b4d70bdcf
#
_cell.length_a   1.000
_cell.length_b   1.000
_cell.length_c   1.000
_cell.angle_alpha   90.00
_cell.angle_beta   90.00
_cell.angle_gamma   90.00
#
_symmetry.space_group_name_H-M   'P 1'
#
loop_
_entity.id
_entity.type
_entity.pdbx_description
1 polymer ?
#
loop_
_entity_poly.entity_id
_entity_poly.type
_entity_poly.pdbx_seq_one_letter_code
_entity_poly.pdbx_strand_id
1 'polypeptide(L)'
;MVSGANNKVDIFIDTISILFLMLWSGGGFTYGLWPLWMIVLFPFLYILYKKRGCCLNKKIVIVTFMLTFIVLLQTLSFSGDFNTTTKYLLALYSVMIMSCYLFKSRHFVDLYIKIVFLISVISLVFWCIDFTPQGHNLLLDIGESLPQLGWDNMRETREESTANKSYTLYVYTVYFIDDLLIPQNTGPFWEHGIFCIYLIIAFYLNAIRENKIITKYNIVFIIAIITSFSSTGYVVLIVALAFIILQRGGITFSKIFLLVML
;
A
#
# COMPACT_ATOMS: atom_id res chain seq x y z
N MET A 1 12.86 31.22 -15.19
CA MET A 1 12.36 30.10 -16.03
C MET A 1 13.22 28.87 -15.74
N VAL A 2 12.79 27.98 -14.85
CA VAL A 2 13.50 26.71 -14.56
C VAL A 2 13.10 25.70 -15.63
N SER A 3 14.09 25.22 -16.36
CA SER A 3 13.97 24.46 -17.60
C SER A 3 13.12 23.19 -17.44
N GLY A 4 12.34 22.85 -18.49
CA GLY A 4 11.47 21.67 -18.51
C GLY A 4 12.18 20.31 -18.35
N ALA A 5 13.49 20.25 -18.43
CA ALA A 5 14.31 19.08 -18.19
C ALA A 5 14.33 18.68 -16.69
N ASN A 6 14.34 19.65 -15.79
CA ASN A 6 14.28 19.37 -14.33
C ASN A 6 12.95 18.77 -13.91
N ASN A 7 11.84 19.10 -14.59
CA ASN A 7 10.51 18.59 -14.25
C ASN A 7 10.36 17.07 -14.52
N LYS A 8 10.92 16.56 -15.63
CA LYS A 8 10.84 15.11 -15.95
C LYS A 8 11.62 14.25 -14.96
N VAL A 9 12.80 14.72 -14.55
CA VAL A 9 13.63 14.01 -13.57
C VAL A 9 12.97 14.00 -12.19
N ASP A 10 12.32 15.10 -11.79
CA ASP A 10 11.60 15.18 -10.52
C ASP A 10 10.37 14.26 -10.52
N ILE A 11 9.60 14.21 -11.60
CA ILE A 11 8.48 13.27 -11.76
C ILE A 11 8.97 11.82 -11.67
N PHE A 12 10.06 11.47 -12.34
CA PHE A 12 10.64 10.14 -12.29
C PHE A 12 11.04 9.72 -10.87
N ILE A 13 11.76 10.61 -10.14
CA ILE A 13 12.16 10.36 -8.76
C ILE A 13 10.95 10.21 -7.85
N ASP A 14 9.94 11.06 -7.99
CA ASP A 14 8.70 10.95 -7.19
C ASP A 14 7.95 9.65 -7.47
N THR A 15 7.88 9.24 -8.74
CA THR A 15 7.28 7.95 -9.13
C THR A 15 7.99 6.78 -8.48
N ILE A 16 9.32 6.73 -8.56
CA ILE A 16 10.12 5.67 -7.91
C ILE A 16 9.92 5.70 -6.39
N SER A 17 9.88 6.90 -5.78
CA SER A 17 9.67 7.04 -4.34
C SER A 17 8.32 6.48 -3.91
N ILE A 18 7.25 6.75 -4.65
CA ILE A 18 5.91 6.25 -4.36
C ILE A 18 5.87 4.73 -4.51
N LEU A 19 6.40 4.19 -5.61
CA LEU A 19 6.48 2.75 -5.83
C LEU A 19 7.29 2.07 -4.73
N PHE A 20 8.42 2.65 -4.36
CA PHE A 20 9.26 2.12 -3.29
C PHE A 20 8.50 2.08 -1.96
N LEU A 21 7.79 3.15 -1.57
CA LEU A 21 6.98 3.19 -0.36
C LEU A 21 5.88 2.11 -0.38
N MET A 22 5.18 1.98 -1.50
CA MET A 22 4.11 0.98 -1.65
C MET A 22 4.66 -0.45 -1.52
N LEU A 23 5.73 -0.76 -2.22
CA LEU A 23 6.35 -2.08 -2.21
C LEU A 23 6.99 -2.41 -0.87
N TRP A 24 7.63 -1.42 -0.23
CA TRP A 24 8.25 -1.59 1.08
C TRP A 24 7.26 -1.85 2.20
N SER A 25 6.08 -1.24 2.15
CA SER A 25 5.10 -1.32 3.24
C SER A 25 4.20 -2.55 3.17
N GLY A 26 4.22 -3.32 2.08
CA GLY A 26 3.33 -4.47 1.96
C GLY A 26 3.44 -5.26 0.67
N GLY A 27 4.45 -4.99 -0.16
CA GLY A 27 4.71 -5.80 -1.35
C GLY A 27 5.12 -7.22 -0.96
N GLY A 28 4.42 -8.22 -1.47
CA GLY A 28 4.68 -9.62 -1.17
C GLY A 28 6.14 -10.02 -1.41
N PHE A 29 6.75 -9.53 -2.50
CA PHE A 29 8.12 -9.88 -2.88
C PHE A 29 9.22 -9.15 -2.08
N THR A 30 8.87 -8.19 -1.23
CA THR A 30 9.87 -7.39 -0.48
C THR A 30 10.20 -7.95 0.89
N TYR A 31 9.37 -8.85 1.40
CA TYR A 31 9.46 -9.30 2.79
C TYR A 31 10.78 -9.97 3.17
N GLY A 32 11.35 -10.81 2.29
CA GLY A 32 12.62 -11.49 2.54
C GLY A 32 13.87 -10.72 2.09
N LEU A 33 13.70 -9.67 1.29
CA LEU A 33 14.79 -8.93 0.65
C LEU A 33 15.19 -7.65 1.40
N TRP A 34 14.79 -7.51 2.66
CA TRP A 34 15.04 -6.28 3.42
C TRP A 34 16.51 -5.80 3.40
N PRO A 35 17.57 -6.66 3.42
CA PRO A 35 18.95 -6.16 3.35
C PRO A 35 19.26 -5.52 1.99
N LEU A 36 18.79 -6.12 0.89
CA LEU A 36 18.96 -5.58 -0.46
C LEU A 36 18.21 -4.24 -0.62
N TRP A 37 17.02 -4.14 -0.03
CA TRP A 37 16.28 -2.89 -0.05
C TRP A 37 16.99 -1.78 0.71
N MET A 38 17.68 -2.08 1.81
CA MET A 38 18.50 -1.09 2.51
C MET A 38 19.66 -0.60 1.65
N ILE A 39 20.34 -1.48 0.92
CA ILE A 39 21.42 -1.12 -0.01
C ILE A 39 20.92 -0.15 -1.09
N VAL A 40 19.69 -0.35 -1.59
CA VAL A 40 19.09 0.56 -2.60
C VAL A 40 18.56 1.84 -1.96
N LEU A 41 17.98 1.75 -0.77
CA LEU A 41 17.36 2.87 -0.07
C LEU A 41 18.36 3.98 0.29
N PHE A 42 19.54 3.63 0.84
CA PHE A 42 20.50 4.64 1.29
C PHE A 42 21.01 5.56 0.16
N PRO A 43 21.48 5.05 -1.01
CA PRO A 43 21.83 5.91 -2.15
C PRO A 43 20.64 6.77 -2.62
N PHE A 44 19.44 6.20 -2.61
CA PHE A 44 18.25 6.90 -3.02
C PHE A 44 17.88 8.06 -2.08
N LEU A 45 17.92 7.84 -0.78
CA LEU A 45 17.74 8.88 0.23
C LEU A 45 18.81 9.98 0.13
N TYR A 46 20.06 9.62 -0.19
CA TYR A 46 21.12 10.57 -0.44
C TYR A 46 20.85 11.44 -1.67
N ILE A 47 20.33 10.87 -2.76
CA ILE A 47 19.92 11.61 -3.95
C ILE A 47 18.79 12.58 -3.62
N LEU A 48 17.78 12.13 -2.86
CA LEU A 48 16.68 12.98 -2.41
C LEU A 48 17.19 14.11 -1.53
N TYR A 49 18.07 13.84 -0.58
CA TYR A 49 18.71 14.85 0.27
C TYR A 49 19.45 15.90 -0.55
N LYS A 50 20.30 15.50 -1.50
CA LYS A 50 21.02 16.43 -2.38
C LYS A 50 20.10 17.32 -3.21
N LYS A 51 18.98 16.75 -3.72
CA LYS A 51 18.06 17.49 -4.58
C LYS A 51 17.14 18.44 -3.84
N ARG A 52 16.65 18.06 -2.66
CA ARG A 52 15.57 18.78 -1.96
C ARG A 52 16.00 19.36 -0.61
N GLY A 53 17.23 19.09 -0.20
CA GLY A 53 17.77 19.48 1.10
C GLY A 53 17.16 18.69 2.26
N CYS A 54 17.64 18.91 3.47
CA CYS A 54 17.04 18.32 4.67
C CYS A 54 15.71 19.00 4.98
N CYS A 55 14.63 18.23 5.05
CA CYS A 55 13.28 18.76 5.18
C CYS A 55 12.45 17.89 6.13
N LEU A 56 12.88 17.84 7.39
CA LEU A 56 12.10 17.16 8.40
C LEU A 56 10.84 17.98 8.70
N ASN A 57 9.68 17.40 8.36
CA ASN A 57 8.39 17.96 8.72
C ASN A 57 8.09 17.59 10.18
N LYS A 58 7.97 18.61 11.04
CA LYS A 58 7.74 18.44 12.49
C LYS A 58 6.55 17.49 12.78
N LYS A 59 5.45 17.60 12.03
CA LYS A 59 4.27 16.73 12.21
C LYS A 59 4.59 15.28 11.90
N ILE A 60 5.29 15.00 10.78
CA ILE A 60 5.69 13.64 10.39
C ILE A 60 6.64 13.05 11.44
N VAL A 61 7.60 13.84 11.91
CA VAL A 61 8.53 13.40 12.96
C VAL A 61 7.79 13.03 14.26
N ILE A 62 6.84 13.86 14.71
CA ILE A 62 6.04 13.57 15.92
C ILE A 62 5.27 12.26 15.75
N VAL A 63 4.58 12.07 14.61
CA VAL A 63 3.81 10.84 14.34
C VAL A 63 4.74 9.62 14.33
N THR A 64 5.92 9.73 13.71
CA THR A 64 6.90 8.64 13.69
C THR A 64 7.38 8.29 15.10
N PHE A 65 7.64 9.29 15.94
CA PHE A 65 8.00 9.08 17.33
C PHE A 65 6.91 8.36 18.12
N MET A 66 5.65 8.75 17.95
CA MET A 66 4.52 8.08 18.58
C MET A 66 4.41 6.61 18.13
N LEU A 67 4.56 6.36 16.83
CA LEU A 67 4.55 4.99 16.29
C LEU A 67 5.74 4.18 16.81
N THR A 68 6.94 4.76 16.90
CA THR A 68 8.11 4.10 17.52
C THR A 68 7.82 3.68 18.95
N PHE A 69 7.21 4.56 19.73
CA PHE A 69 6.85 4.25 21.11
C PHE A 69 5.85 3.09 21.19
N ILE A 70 4.83 3.07 20.33
CA ILE A 70 3.85 1.97 20.25
C ILE A 70 4.55 0.65 19.89
N VAL A 71 5.42 0.64 18.87
CA VAL A 71 6.16 -0.56 18.45
C VAL A 71 7.04 -1.09 19.60
N LEU A 72 7.75 -0.21 20.31
CA LEU A 72 8.57 -0.62 21.46
C LEU A 72 7.74 -1.16 22.61
N LEU A 73 6.62 -0.51 22.94
CA LEU A 73 5.69 -1.02 23.95
C LEU A 73 5.15 -2.40 23.58
N GLN A 74 4.76 -2.59 22.33
CA GLN A 74 4.28 -3.87 21.84
C GLN A 74 5.36 -4.96 21.95
N THR A 75 6.60 -4.66 21.56
CA THR A 75 7.73 -5.59 21.68
C THR A 75 7.97 -6.00 23.11
N LEU A 76 7.96 -5.05 24.04
CA LEU A 76 8.17 -5.31 25.47
C LEU A 76 7.02 -6.10 26.10
N SER A 77 5.76 -5.79 25.71
CA SER A 77 4.57 -6.44 26.28
C SER A 77 4.37 -7.88 25.81
N PHE A 78 4.78 -8.19 24.57
CA PHE A 78 4.54 -9.50 23.94
C PHE A 78 5.81 -10.32 23.74
N SER A 79 6.90 -9.98 24.43
CA SER A 79 8.21 -10.67 24.30
C SER A 79 8.66 -10.83 22.84
N GLY A 80 8.43 -9.78 22.04
CA GLY A 80 8.73 -9.80 20.60
C GLY A 80 10.23 -9.93 20.33
N ASP A 81 10.56 -10.53 19.18
CA ASP A 81 11.94 -10.63 18.72
C ASP A 81 12.53 -9.24 18.43
N PHE A 82 13.66 -8.96 19.07
CA PHE A 82 14.37 -7.68 18.93
C PHE A 82 14.84 -7.43 17.49
N ASN A 83 15.24 -8.48 16.78
CA ASN A 83 15.67 -8.37 15.39
C ASN A 83 14.51 -7.92 14.48
N THR A 84 13.34 -8.52 14.66
CA THR A 84 12.11 -8.13 13.96
C THR A 84 11.72 -6.69 14.27
N THR A 85 11.78 -6.30 15.54
CA THR A 85 11.50 -4.92 15.97
C THR A 85 12.45 -3.92 15.31
N THR A 86 13.75 -4.23 15.24
CA THR A 86 14.74 -3.37 14.58
C THR A 86 14.43 -3.18 13.09
N LYS A 87 14.01 -4.25 12.39
CA LYS A 87 13.58 -4.17 10.99
C LYS A 87 12.39 -3.22 10.82
N TYR A 88 11.36 -3.33 11.68
CA TYR A 88 10.20 -2.45 11.64
C TYR A 88 10.57 -0.99 11.92
N LEU A 89 11.45 -0.71 12.87
CA LEU A 89 11.91 0.64 13.14
C LEU A 89 12.70 1.22 11.97
N LEU A 90 13.60 0.46 11.37
CA LEU A 90 14.32 0.90 10.17
C LEU A 90 13.38 1.22 9.00
N ALA A 91 12.37 0.38 8.78
CA ALA A 91 11.35 0.62 7.78
C ALA A 91 10.55 1.90 8.10
N LEU A 92 10.12 2.07 9.35
CA LEU A 92 9.37 3.24 9.79
C LEU A 92 10.14 4.55 9.58
N TYR A 93 11.42 4.60 9.96
CA TYR A 93 12.25 5.79 9.76
C TYR A 93 12.53 6.06 8.29
N SER A 94 12.70 5.02 7.48
CA SER A 94 12.85 5.15 6.02
C SER A 94 11.61 5.77 5.39
N VAL A 95 10.43 5.27 5.75
CA VAL A 95 9.14 5.81 5.33
C VAL A 95 8.96 7.25 5.78
N MET A 96 9.37 7.59 7.01
CA MET A 96 9.35 8.97 7.51
C MET A 96 10.15 9.90 6.61
N ILE A 97 11.42 9.57 6.34
CA ILE A 97 12.30 10.41 5.52
C ILE A 97 11.72 10.58 4.11
N MET A 98 11.29 9.49 3.48
CA MET A 98 10.69 9.54 2.14
C MET A 98 9.40 10.36 2.13
N SER A 99 8.56 10.22 3.15
CA SER A 99 7.33 11.02 3.28
C SER A 99 7.63 12.51 3.40
N CYS A 100 8.69 12.90 4.14
CA CYS A 100 9.11 14.30 4.23
C CYS A 100 9.53 14.87 2.86
N TYR A 101 10.19 14.06 2.03
CA TYR A 101 10.55 14.47 0.67
C TYR A 101 9.34 14.55 -0.27
N LEU A 102 8.45 13.56 -0.22
CA LEU A 102 7.26 13.51 -1.04
C LEU A 102 6.27 14.63 -0.68
N PHE A 103 6.18 15.01 0.58
CA PHE A 103 5.30 16.10 1.02
C PHE A 103 5.65 17.45 0.38
N LYS A 104 6.88 17.62 -0.11
CA LYS A 104 7.30 18.82 -0.88
C LYS A 104 7.04 18.72 -2.37
N SER A 105 6.69 17.55 -2.87
CA SER A 105 6.42 17.36 -4.30
C SER A 105 5.07 17.95 -4.65
N ARG A 106 5.06 18.84 -5.66
CA ARG A 106 3.82 19.37 -6.25
C ARG A 106 3.04 18.31 -7.03
N HIS A 107 3.72 17.25 -7.44
CA HIS A 107 3.15 16.18 -8.29
C HIS A 107 2.73 14.95 -7.49
N PHE A 108 3.03 14.88 -6.18
CA PHE A 108 2.83 13.68 -5.37
C PHE A 108 1.42 13.11 -5.47
N VAL A 109 0.40 13.95 -5.23
CA VAL A 109 -1.00 13.50 -5.21
C VAL A 109 -1.42 12.96 -6.58
N ASP A 110 -1.07 13.67 -7.66
CA ASP A 110 -1.41 13.26 -9.03
C ASP A 110 -0.72 11.97 -9.43
N LEU A 111 0.55 11.82 -9.09
CA LEU A 111 1.32 10.61 -9.36
C LEU A 111 0.79 9.43 -8.55
N TYR A 112 0.54 9.64 -7.27
CA TYR A 112 0.00 8.62 -6.39
C TYR A 112 -1.32 8.05 -6.92
N ILE A 113 -2.28 8.94 -7.26
CA ILE A 113 -3.57 8.53 -7.82
C ILE A 113 -3.38 7.74 -9.13
N LYS A 114 -2.49 8.19 -10.03
CA LYS A 114 -2.24 7.51 -11.31
C LYS A 114 -1.59 6.14 -11.13
N ILE A 115 -0.63 6.03 -10.21
CA ILE A 115 0.08 4.77 -9.93
C ILE A 115 -0.91 3.77 -9.33
N VAL A 116 -1.67 4.18 -8.30
CA VAL A 116 -2.66 3.30 -7.67
C VAL A 116 -3.76 2.91 -8.65
N PHE A 117 -4.18 3.83 -9.53
CA PHE A 117 -5.14 3.51 -10.59
C PHE A 117 -4.61 2.44 -11.55
N LEU A 118 -3.36 2.58 -12.03
CA LEU A 118 -2.75 1.59 -12.90
C LEU A 118 -2.65 0.22 -12.23
N ILE A 119 -2.20 0.19 -10.99
CA ILE A 119 -2.13 -1.03 -10.19
C ILE A 119 -3.53 -1.65 -10.03
N SER A 120 -4.55 -0.83 -9.76
CA SER A 120 -5.92 -1.29 -9.61
C SER A 120 -6.48 -1.91 -10.89
N VAL A 121 -6.22 -1.29 -12.04
CA VAL A 121 -6.65 -1.84 -13.34
C VAL A 121 -5.97 -3.17 -13.61
N ILE A 122 -4.65 -3.24 -13.40
CA ILE A 122 -3.88 -4.48 -13.59
C ILE A 122 -4.41 -5.57 -12.64
N SER A 123 -4.59 -5.25 -11.37
CA SER A 123 -5.07 -6.21 -10.37
C SER A 123 -6.47 -6.74 -10.67
N LEU A 124 -7.36 -5.88 -11.19
CA LEU A 124 -8.70 -6.30 -11.61
C LEU A 124 -8.67 -7.25 -12.82
N VAL A 125 -7.76 -7.03 -13.77
CA VAL A 125 -7.57 -7.94 -14.90
C VAL A 125 -7.12 -9.32 -14.41
N PHE A 126 -6.10 -9.36 -13.53
CA PHE A 126 -5.65 -10.62 -12.94
C PHE A 126 -6.73 -11.28 -12.09
N TRP A 127 -7.49 -10.52 -11.31
CA TRP A 127 -8.60 -11.02 -10.53
C TRP A 127 -9.70 -11.65 -11.41
N CYS A 128 -10.03 -11.04 -12.55
CA CYS A 128 -10.96 -11.60 -13.51
C CYS A 128 -10.46 -12.93 -14.11
N ILE A 129 -9.15 -13.06 -14.35
CA ILE A 129 -8.53 -14.31 -14.80
C ILE A 129 -8.61 -15.35 -13.68
N ASP A 130 -8.25 -14.95 -12.46
CA ASP A 130 -8.23 -15.79 -11.26
C ASP A 130 -9.63 -16.34 -10.88
N PHE A 131 -10.69 -15.65 -11.31
CA PHE A 131 -12.07 -16.03 -11.04
C PHE A 131 -12.48 -17.33 -11.77
N THR A 132 -11.79 -17.71 -12.84
CA THR A 132 -12.05 -18.95 -13.58
C THR A 132 -11.10 -20.06 -13.13
N PRO A 133 -11.57 -21.33 -12.97
CA PRO A 133 -10.69 -22.43 -12.56
C PRO A 133 -9.46 -22.59 -13.45
N GLN A 134 -9.61 -22.43 -14.76
CA GLN A 134 -8.50 -22.52 -15.72
C GLN A 134 -7.53 -21.35 -15.55
N GLY A 135 -8.06 -20.14 -15.35
CA GLY A 135 -7.25 -18.94 -15.11
C GLY A 135 -6.51 -19.02 -13.79
N HIS A 136 -7.16 -19.50 -12.73
CA HIS A 136 -6.53 -19.73 -11.42
C HIS A 136 -5.33 -20.68 -11.53
N ASN A 137 -5.50 -21.85 -12.14
CA ASN A 137 -4.42 -22.80 -12.36
C ASN A 137 -3.28 -22.19 -13.20
N LEU A 138 -3.61 -21.47 -14.27
CA LEU A 138 -2.61 -20.76 -15.08
C LEU A 138 -1.79 -19.77 -14.25
N LEU A 139 -2.44 -18.98 -13.38
CA LEU A 139 -1.75 -18.03 -12.54
C LEU A 139 -0.88 -18.71 -11.46
N LEU A 140 -1.32 -19.86 -10.94
CA LEU A 140 -0.52 -20.68 -10.03
C LEU A 140 0.73 -21.23 -10.73
N ASP A 141 0.60 -21.80 -11.94
CA ASP A 141 1.71 -22.33 -12.73
C ASP A 141 2.74 -21.25 -13.06
N ILE A 142 2.27 -20.04 -13.46
CA ILE A 142 3.13 -18.89 -13.68
C ILE A 142 3.81 -18.49 -12.36
N GLY A 143 3.07 -18.42 -11.26
CA GLY A 143 3.59 -18.06 -9.95
C GLY A 143 4.65 -19.04 -9.44
N GLU A 144 4.46 -20.34 -9.68
CA GLU A 144 5.44 -21.36 -9.32
C GLU A 144 6.74 -21.26 -10.13
N SER A 145 6.63 -20.83 -11.40
CA SER A 145 7.80 -20.64 -12.28
C SER A 145 8.61 -19.38 -11.99
N LEU A 146 8.01 -18.39 -11.29
CA LEU A 146 8.67 -17.13 -10.97
C LEU A 146 9.50 -17.24 -9.68
N PRO A 147 10.66 -16.54 -9.61
CA PRO A 147 11.41 -16.46 -8.37
C PRO A 147 10.56 -15.81 -7.27
N GLN A 148 10.21 -16.56 -6.24
CA GLN A 148 9.43 -16.09 -5.10
C GLN A 148 10.34 -15.34 -4.11
N LEU A 149 10.85 -14.19 -4.55
CA LEU A 149 11.78 -13.37 -3.78
C LEU A 149 11.14 -12.96 -2.44
N GLY A 150 11.58 -13.60 -1.36
CA GLY A 150 11.17 -13.23 0.00
C GLY A 150 10.10 -14.08 0.68
N TRP A 151 9.40 -14.95 -0.03
CA TRP A 151 8.38 -15.84 0.54
C TRP A 151 8.94 -17.17 1.05
N ASP A 152 10.09 -17.63 0.54
CA ASP A 152 10.66 -18.93 0.91
C ASP A 152 10.92 -19.02 2.43
N ASN A 153 11.33 -17.92 3.06
CA ASN A 153 11.53 -17.86 4.52
C ASN A 153 10.25 -17.90 5.35
N MET A 154 9.09 -17.57 4.77
CA MET A 154 7.79 -17.74 5.43
C MET A 154 7.22 -19.15 5.26
N ARG A 155 7.63 -19.85 4.19
CA ARG A 155 7.24 -21.24 3.97
C ARG A 155 7.82 -22.16 5.02
N GLU A 156 9.10 -22.00 5.36
CA GLU A 156 9.80 -22.85 6.34
C GLU A 156 9.22 -22.77 7.74
N THR A 157 8.65 -21.63 8.14
CA THR A 157 8.03 -21.46 9.46
C THR A 157 6.57 -21.93 9.53
N ARG A 158 5.97 -22.29 8.39
CA ARG A 158 4.55 -22.73 8.29
C ARG A 158 4.38 -24.13 7.67
N GLU A 159 5.41 -24.98 7.72
CA GLU A 159 5.41 -26.32 7.12
C GLU A 159 4.34 -27.29 7.63
N GLU A 160 3.56 -26.94 8.65
CA GLU A 160 2.52 -27.82 9.18
C GLU A 160 1.12 -27.65 8.57
N SER A 161 0.89 -26.65 7.70
CA SER A 161 -0.40 -26.57 6.98
C SER A 161 -0.18 -26.43 5.48
N THR A 162 -0.33 -27.53 4.77
CA THR A 162 -0.35 -27.62 3.30
C THR A 162 -1.48 -26.80 2.65
N ALA A 163 -2.31 -26.16 3.44
CA ALA A 163 -3.56 -25.52 3.02
C ALA A 163 -3.45 -24.09 2.49
N ASN A 164 -2.34 -23.38 2.66
CA ASN A 164 -2.26 -21.96 2.30
C ASN A 164 -0.97 -21.62 1.55
N LYS A 165 -0.86 -22.12 0.32
CA LYS A 165 0.20 -21.65 -0.60
C LYS A 165 -0.24 -20.35 -1.25
N SER A 166 0.66 -19.37 -1.36
CA SER A 166 0.43 -18.16 -2.14
C SER A 166 1.64 -17.87 -3.03
N TYR A 167 1.38 -17.41 -4.25
CA TYR A 167 2.40 -17.02 -5.18
C TYR A 167 2.23 -15.56 -5.57
N THR A 168 3.32 -14.78 -5.54
CA THR A 168 3.31 -13.42 -6.03
C THR A 168 3.76 -13.34 -7.49
N LEU A 169 2.92 -12.73 -8.32
CA LEU A 169 3.21 -12.41 -9.72
C LEU A 169 3.79 -10.99 -9.85
N TYR A 170 4.37 -10.42 -8.78
CA TYR A 170 4.85 -9.04 -8.62
C TYR A 170 3.78 -7.95 -8.69
N VAL A 171 2.76 -8.11 -9.51
CA VAL A 171 1.64 -7.17 -9.69
C VAL A 171 0.32 -7.69 -9.12
N TYR A 172 0.27 -8.98 -8.78
CA TYR A 172 -0.89 -9.66 -8.21
C TYR A 172 -0.42 -10.85 -7.38
N THR A 173 -1.10 -11.14 -6.27
CA THR A 173 -0.82 -12.31 -5.44
C THR A 173 -1.98 -13.29 -5.54
N VAL A 174 -1.68 -14.52 -5.96
CA VAL A 174 -2.63 -15.64 -6.07
C VAL A 174 -2.54 -16.47 -4.81
N TYR A 175 -3.68 -16.83 -4.23
CA TYR A 175 -3.77 -17.69 -3.05
C TYR A 175 -4.29 -19.06 -3.44
N PHE A 176 -3.58 -20.10 -3.08
CA PHE A 176 -4.08 -21.45 -3.12
C PHE A 176 -4.79 -21.74 -1.80
N ILE A 177 -6.12 -21.66 -1.79
CA ILE A 177 -6.96 -22.02 -0.64
C ILE A 177 -8.02 -22.98 -1.17
N ASP A 178 -7.95 -24.24 -0.76
CA ASP A 178 -8.84 -25.33 -1.23
C ASP A 178 -10.34 -25.02 -1.06
N ASP A 179 -10.70 -24.18 -0.08
CA ASP A 179 -12.09 -23.88 0.28
C ASP A 179 -12.55 -22.46 -0.15
N LEU A 180 -11.71 -21.66 -0.83
CA LEU A 180 -12.11 -20.31 -1.21
C LEU A 180 -12.88 -20.34 -2.53
N LEU A 181 -14.21 -20.19 -2.43
CA LEU A 181 -15.11 -20.14 -3.57
C LEU A 181 -14.89 -18.91 -4.47
N ILE A 182 -14.27 -17.85 -3.94
CA ILE A 182 -14.08 -16.58 -4.65
C ILE A 182 -12.67 -16.02 -4.36
N PRO A 183 -11.85 -15.78 -5.39
CA PRO A 183 -10.53 -15.19 -5.21
C PRO A 183 -10.62 -13.76 -4.66
N GLN A 184 -9.69 -13.40 -3.78
CA GLN A 184 -9.59 -12.07 -3.20
C GLN A 184 -8.59 -11.22 -3.99
N ASN A 185 -8.99 -10.00 -4.38
CA ASN A 185 -8.09 -9.07 -5.05
C ASN A 185 -7.12 -8.44 -4.05
N THR A 186 -5.89 -8.90 -4.04
CA THR A 186 -4.83 -8.39 -3.15
C THR A 186 -3.90 -7.40 -3.85
N GLY A 187 -4.04 -7.24 -5.17
CA GLY A 187 -3.07 -6.49 -5.96
C GLY A 187 -1.65 -7.05 -5.76
N PRO A 188 -0.61 -6.21 -5.75
CA PRO A 188 0.78 -6.62 -5.56
C PRO A 188 1.16 -6.87 -4.09
N PHE A 189 0.18 -6.85 -3.19
CA PHE A 189 0.42 -6.96 -1.75
C PHE A 189 0.19 -8.39 -1.26
N TRP A 190 0.82 -8.72 -0.13
CA TRP A 190 0.64 -10.02 0.51
C TRP A 190 -0.69 -10.16 1.25
N GLU A 191 -1.41 -9.05 1.43
CA GLU A 191 -2.68 -9.01 2.14
C GLU A 191 -3.65 -8.02 1.48
N HIS A 192 -4.89 -8.46 1.26
CA HIS A 192 -5.95 -7.65 0.65
C HIS A 192 -6.29 -6.40 1.47
N GLY A 193 -6.16 -6.46 2.81
CA GLY A 193 -6.36 -5.31 3.70
C GLY A 193 -5.38 -4.17 3.43
N ILE A 194 -4.12 -4.49 3.17
CA ILE A 194 -3.09 -3.49 2.83
C ILE A 194 -3.41 -2.84 1.50
N PHE A 195 -3.80 -3.62 0.49
CA PHE A 195 -4.22 -3.07 -0.80
C PHE A 195 -5.36 -2.08 -0.65
N CYS A 196 -6.38 -2.41 0.16
CA CYS A 196 -7.50 -1.52 0.46
C CYS A 196 -7.05 -0.18 1.03
N ILE A 197 -6.07 -0.12 1.91
CA ILE A 197 -5.55 1.14 2.47
C ILE A 197 -5.06 2.06 1.35
N TYR A 198 -4.27 1.55 0.41
CA TYR A 198 -3.79 2.34 -0.73
C TYR A 198 -4.90 2.82 -1.63
N LEU A 199 -5.88 1.95 -1.91
CA LEU A 199 -7.05 2.28 -2.72
C LEU A 199 -7.90 3.38 -2.07
N ILE A 200 -8.15 3.30 -0.76
CA ILE A 200 -8.96 4.26 -0.02
C ILE A 200 -8.26 5.61 0.07
N ILE A 201 -6.95 5.64 0.30
CA ILE A 201 -6.17 6.89 0.27
C ILE A 201 -6.25 7.53 -1.13
N ALA A 202 -6.07 6.75 -2.20
CA ALA A 202 -6.17 7.25 -3.57
C ALA A 202 -7.58 7.76 -3.90
N PHE A 203 -8.61 7.03 -3.50
CA PHE A 203 -10.01 7.42 -3.60
C PHE A 203 -10.29 8.75 -2.91
N TYR A 204 -9.88 8.88 -1.64
CA TYR A 204 -10.06 10.09 -0.84
C TYR A 204 -9.35 11.29 -1.45
N LEU A 205 -8.08 11.16 -1.80
CA LEU A 205 -7.29 12.21 -2.42
C LEU A 205 -7.89 12.66 -3.76
N ASN A 206 -8.34 11.72 -4.59
CA ASN A 206 -8.97 12.04 -5.86
C ASN A 206 -10.33 12.72 -5.69
N ALA A 207 -11.14 12.27 -4.72
CA ALA A 207 -12.43 12.86 -4.43
C ALA A 207 -12.32 14.31 -3.95
N ILE A 208 -11.30 14.63 -3.14
CA ILE A 208 -11.02 16.01 -2.71
C ILE A 208 -10.51 16.84 -3.88
N ARG A 209 -9.53 16.33 -4.64
CA ARG A 209 -8.94 17.06 -5.76
C ARG A 209 -9.97 17.44 -6.82
N GLU A 210 -10.79 16.49 -7.24
CA GLU A 210 -11.79 16.69 -8.29
C GLU A 210 -13.08 17.33 -7.75
N ASN A 211 -13.21 17.48 -6.44
CA ASN A 211 -14.45 17.88 -5.77
C ASN A 211 -15.65 17.01 -6.18
N LYS A 212 -15.42 15.75 -6.56
CA LYS A 212 -16.44 14.79 -7.02
C LYS A 212 -16.13 13.41 -6.42
N ILE A 213 -17.18 12.72 -5.93
CA ILE A 213 -17.06 11.35 -5.44
C ILE A 213 -17.02 10.37 -6.62
N ILE A 214 -17.90 10.58 -7.59
CA ILE A 214 -18.00 9.72 -8.77
C ILE A 214 -17.12 10.27 -9.88
N THR A 215 -15.99 9.62 -10.10
CA THR A 215 -15.04 9.86 -11.20
C THR A 215 -14.61 8.52 -11.76
N LYS A 216 -14.05 8.49 -12.99
CA LYS A 216 -13.51 7.25 -13.56
C LYS A 216 -12.48 6.56 -12.68
N TYR A 217 -11.62 7.32 -11.99
CA TYR A 217 -10.64 6.77 -11.06
C TYR A 217 -11.32 6.16 -9.83
N ASN A 218 -12.23 6.89 -9.23
CA ASN A 218 -12.91 6.43 -8.01
C ASN A 218 -13.78 5.21 -8.24
N ILE A 219 -14.40 5.07 -9.41
CA ILE A 219 -15.17 3.87 -9.77
C ILE A 219 -14.26 2.64 -9.78
N VAL A 220 -13.08 2.75 -10.40
CA VAL A 220 -12.10 1.64 -10.42
C VAL A 220 -11.61 1.32 -9.01
N PHE A 221 -11.31 2.32 -8.19
CA PHE A 221 -10.91 2.08 -6.80
C PHE A 221 -12.00 1.37 -5.99
N ILE A 222 -13.26 1.80 -6.13
CA ILE A 222 -14.38 1.16 -5.44
C ILE A 222 -14.53 -0.31 -5.88
N ILE A 223 -14.45 -0.59 -7.18
CA ILE A 223 -14.52 -1.96 -7.70
C ILE A 223 -13.37 -2.79 -7.12
N ALA A 224 -12.15 -2.27 -7.12
CA ALA A 224 -10.98 -2.96 -6.56
C ALA A 224 -11.12 -3.21 -5.04
N ILE A 225 -11.71 -2.27 -4.29
CA ILE A 225 -12.01 -2.46 -2.86
C ILE A 225 -13.08 -3.55 -2.66
N ILE A 226 -14.13 -3.55 -3.47
CA ILE A 226 -15.20 -4.57 -3.37
C ILE A 226 -14.62 -5.96 -3.66
N THR A 227 -13.83 -6.10 -4.72
CA THR A 227 -13.22 -7.38 -5.12
C THR A 227 -12.13 -7.89 -4.17
N SER A 228 -11.65 -7.05 -3.27
CA SER A 228 -10.68 -7.47 -2.24
C SER A 228 -11.30 -8.29 -1.12
N PHE A 229 -12.62 -8.25 -0.95
CA PHE A 229 -13.36 -8.91 0.14
C PHE A 229 -12.81 -8.62 1.55
N SER A 230 -12.28 -7.39 1.74
CA SER A 230 -11.73 -6.95 3.02
C SER A 230 -12.79 -6.26 3.88
N SER A 231 -13.22 -6.88 4.98
CA SER A 231 -14.15 -6.27 5.93
C SER A 231 -13.61 -4.95 6.50
N THR A 232 -12.33 -4.91 6.84
CA THR A 232 -11.63 -3.68 7.27
C THR A 232 -11.65 -2.63 6.17
N GLY A 233 -11.42 -3.03 4.91
CA GLY A 233 -11.47 -2.14 3.76
C GLY A 233 -12.84 -1.48 3.61
N TYR A 234 -13.93 -2.24 3.77
CA TYR A 234 -15.29 -1.69 3.68
C TYR A 234 -15.59 -0.67 4.77
N VAL A 235 -15.22 -0.98 6.02
CA VAL A 235 -15.42 -0.05 7.15
C VAL A 235 -14.64 1.26 6.91
N VAL A 236 -13.38 1.17 6.51
CA VAL A 236 -12.55 2.36 6.26
C VAL A 236 -13.06 3.16 5.06
N LEU A 237 -13.60 2.51 4.02
CA LEU A 237 -14.24 3.19 2.88
C LEU A 237 -15.47 3.99 3.34
N ILE A 238 -16.33 3.40 4.18
CA ILE A 238 -17.50 4.09 4.75
C ILE A 238 -17.06 5.33 5.54
N VAL A 239 -16.03 5.19 6.38
CA VAL A 239 -15.46 6.31 7.14
C VAL A 239 -14.91 7.39 6.21
N ALA A 240 -14.17 7.02 5.16
CA ALA A 240 -13.64 7.96 4.17
C ALA A 240 -14.76 8.72 3.44
N LEU A 241 -15.84 8.03 3.04
CA LEU A 241 -17.01 8.65 2.43
C LEU A 241 -17.68 9.63 3.39
N ALA A 242 -17.85 9.25 4.66
CA ALA A 242 -18.40 10.13 5.68
C ALA A 242 -17.57 11.40 5.84
N PHE A 243 -16.23 11.29 5.89
CA PHE A 243 -15.34 12.46 5.95
C PHE A 243 -15.47 13.37 4.72
N ILE A 244 -15.56 12.81 3.50
CA ILE A 244 -15.74 13.59 2.28
C ILE A 244 -17.06 14.38 2.32
N ILE A 245 -18.14 13.73 2.76
CA ILE A 245 -19.46 14.36 2.87
C ILE A 245 -19.44 15.49 3.91
N LEU A 246 -18.78 15.27 5.07
CA LEU A 246 -18.61 16.29 6.11
C LEU A 246 -17.84 17.51 5.61
N GLN A 247 -16.72 17.30 4.93
CA GLN A 247 -15.90 18.41 4.43
C GLN A 247 -16.63 19.26 3.41
N ARG A 248 -17.63 18.71 2.70
CA ARG A 248 -18.44 19.43 1.73
C ARG A 248 -19.59 20.24 2.34
N GLY A 249 -19.68 20.32 3.66
CA GLY A 249 -20.54 21.28 4.35
C GLY A 249 -22.01 20.96 4.43
N GLY A 250 -22.41 19.70 4.15
CA GLY A 250 -23.84 19.34 4.13
C GLY A 250 -24.38 18.67 5.40
N ILE A 251 -23.52 18.11 6.23
CA ILE A 251 -23.98 17.30 7.37
C ILE A 251 -23.22 17.69 8.62
N THR A 252 -23.91 18.09 9.66
CA THR A 252 -23.34 18.34 10.99
C THR A 252 -22.87 17.03 11.62
N PHE A 253 -21.79 17.06 12.38
CA PHE A 253 -21.18 15.89 13.05
C PHE A 253 -22.21 15.08 13.86
N SER A 254 -23.23 15.74 14.45
CA SER A 254 -24.35 15.12 15.13
C SER A 254 -25.21 14.21 14.23
N LYS A 255 -25.32 14.51 12.93
CA LYS A 255 -26.09 13.66 11.99
C LYS A 255 -25.34 12.39 11.59
N ILE A 256 -24.00 12.44 11.57
CA ILE A 256 -23.19 11.24 11.34
C ILE A 256 -23.20 10.35 12.57
N PHE A 257 -23.09 10.92 13.75
CA PHE A 257 -23.19 10.15 14.99
C PHE A 257 -24.51 9.39 15.07
N LEU A 258 -25.60 10.02 14.62
CA LEU A 258 -26.93 9.39 14.53
C LEU A 258 -26.97 8.26 13.47
N LEU A 259 -26.25 8.42 12.36
CA LEU A 259 -26.18 7.43 11.26
C LEU A 259 -25.34 6.19 11.61
N VAL A 260 -24.39 6.35 12.52
CA VAL A 260 -23.53 5.26 13.01
C VAL A 260 -24.17 4.49 14.17
N MET A 261 -25.16 5.13 14.84
CA MET A 261 -25.89 4.54 15.97
C MET A 261 -27.20 3.85 15.56
N LEU A 262 -27.62 3.99 14.29
CA LEU A 262 -28.73 3.27 13.66
C LEU A 262 -28.21 2.07 12.87
#